data_2d2e3d2fbfdda3312934f2825d52b76a
#
_entry.id   2d2e3d2fbfdda3312934f2825d52b76a
#
_cell.length_a   1.000
_cell.length_b   1.000
_cell.length_c   1.000
_cell.angle_alpha   90.00
_cell.angle_beta   90.00
_cell.angle_gamma   90.00
#
_symmetry.space_group_name_H-M   'P 1'
#
loop_
_entity.id
_entity.type
_entity.pdbx_description
1 polymer ?
#
loop_
_entity_poly.entity_id
_entity_poly.type
_entity_poly.pdbx_seq_one_letter_code
_entity_poly.pdbx_strand_id
1 'polypeptide(L)'
;MHTFFGKAAHLVDSTNQVGHFQKVLRAIGNFCIAAIAVGIVVEVVVMYPIQHHRYRDGIDNLLVLLIGGIPIAMPTVLSVTMAIGSHRLATQGAITKRMTAIEEMAGMTVLCSDKTGTLTVNKLSVDRGLIEIFAKGVDADEVILLAARASRVENQDAIDAAMVGMLGDPREARDGIQEVHFLPFNPVDKRTALTYISVADGTWHRVSKGAPEQIMALCSCSDDVADKVHAVIDKYAERGLRSLAVARQEVPEKRKDSPGGPWQFVSLLPLFDPPRHDSAETIKRALDLGVNVKMITGRRTDYDRFRGEVSVD
;
A
#
# COMPACT_ATOMS: atom_id res chain seq x y z
N MET A 1 -17.04 0.76 -15.90
CA MET A 1 -16.14 -0.38 -15.74
C MET A 1 -14.83 -0.31 -16.54
N HIS A 2 -14.55 0.80 -17.23
CA HIS A 2 -13.36 0.90 -18.10
C HIS A 2 -12.13 1.57 -17.45
N THR A 3 -12.22 2.04 -16.21
CA THR A 3 -11.09 2.63 -15.49
C THR A 3 -10.27 1.56 -14.76
N PHE A 4 -8.99 1.84 -14.49
CA PHE A 4 -8.11 0.96 -13.72
C PHE A 4 -8.70 0.60 -12.35
N PHE A 5 -9.28 1.57 -11.65
CA PHE A 5 -9.99 1.34 -10.38
C PHE A 5 -11.24 0.47 -10.54
N GLY A 6 -11.98 0.62 -11.63
CA GLY A 6 -13.14 -0.23 -11.92
C GLY A 6 -12.75 -1.70 -12.16
N LYS A 7 -11.61 -1.95 -12.82
CA LYS A 7 -11.07 -3.30 -12.99
C LYS A 7 -10.59 -3.90 -11.66
N ALA A 8 -9.91 -3.13 -10.83
CA ALA A 8 -9.45 -3.55 -9.51
C ALA A 8 -10.65 -3.87 -8.58
N ALA A 9 -11.66 -3.02 -8.54
CA ALA A 9 -12.89 -3.25 -7.78
C ALA A 9 -13.63 -4.52 -8.25
N HIS A 10 -13.70 -4.75 -9.55
CA HIS A 10 -14.32 -5.97 -10.11
C HIS A 10 -13.51 -7.23 -9.77
N LEU A 11 -12.18 -7.17 -9.78
CA LEU A 11 -11.31 -8.27 -9.34
C LEU A 11 -11.55 -8.61 -7.86
N VAL A 12 -11.66 -7.61 -6.99
CA VAL A 12 -11.96 -7.80 -5.56
C VAL A 12 -13.36 -8.37 -5.36
N ASP A 13 -14.36 -7.92 -6.13
CA ASP A 13 -15.74 -8.41 -6.05
C ASP A 13 -15.90 -9.82 -6.64
N SER A 14 -15.09 -10.19 -7.64
CA SER A 14 -15.10 -11.53 -8.25
C SER A 14 -14.49 -12.62 -7.37
N THR A 15 -13.72 -12.27 -6.34
CA THR A 15 -13.16 -13.19 -5.35
C THR A 15 -14.15 -13.58 -4.23
N ASN A 16 -15.45 -13.62 -4.53
CA ASN A 16 -16.48 -14.15 -3.62
C ASN A 16 -16.31 -15.67 -3.46
N GLN A 17 -15.24 -16.09 -2.76
CA GLN A 17 -15.08 -17.50 -2.39
C GLN A 17 -15.98 -17.81 -1.19
N VAL A 18 -16.69 -18.93 -1.29
CA VAL A 18 -17.44 -19.48 -0.17
C VAL A 18 -16.45 -19.88 0.91
N GLY A 19 -16.56 -19.32 2.13
CA GLY A 19 -15.68 -19.63 3.25
C GLY A 19 -15.52 -21.12 3.48
N HIS A 20 -14.35 -21.53 3.96
CA HIS A 20 -14.05 -22.96 4.21
C HIS A 20 -15.09 -23.59 5.15
N PHE A 21 -15.47 -22.87 6.18
CA PHE A 21 -16.45 -23.33 7.16
C PHE A 21 -17.86 -23.52 6.58
N GLN A 22 -18.29 -22.65 5.67
CA GLN A 22 -19.56 -22.86 4.96
C GLN A 22 -19.54 -24.14 4.10
N LYS A 23 -18.38 -24.49 3.52
CA LYS A 23 -18.21 -25.76 2.82
C LYS A 23 -18.32 -26.95 3.77
N VAL A 24 -17.68 -26.86 4.93
CA VAL A 24 -17.73 -27.89 5.98
C VAL A 24 -19.16 -28.04 6.52
N LEU A 25 -19.85 -26.94 6.85
CA LEU A 25 -21.25 -26.98 7.29
C LEU A 25 -22.17 -27.61 6.25
N ARG A 26 -21.98 -27.29 4.97
CA ARG A 26 -22.75 -27.91 3.88
C ARG A 26 -22.46 -29.40 3.78
N ALA A 27 -21.20 -29.82 3.94
CA ALA A 27 -20.83 -31.24 3.94
C ALA A 27 -21.47 -31.99 5.11
N ILE A 28 -21.44 -31.41 6.33
CA ILE A 28 -22.10 -31.98 7.52
C ILE A 28 -23.61 -32.05 7.31
N GLY A 29 -24.22 -30.96 6.80
CA GLY A 29 -25.65 -30.93 6.47
C GLY A 29 -26.04 -32.02 5.47
N ASN A 30 -25.31 -32.19 4.38
CA ASN A 30 -25.52 -33.25 3.39
C ASN A 30 -25.37 -34.65 3.98
N PHE A 31 -24.36 -34.84 4.84
CA PHE A 31 -24.16 -36.10 5.55
C PHE A 31 -25.33 -36.41 6.49
N CYS A 32 -25.81 -35.47 7.26
CA CYS A 32 -27.00 -35.65 8.12
C CYS A 32 -28.24 -35.99 7.31
N ILE A 33 -28.49 -35.27 6.20
CA ILE A 33 -29.61 -35.56 5.32
C ILE A 33 -29.53 -36.97 4.75
N ALA A 34 -28.35 -37.38 4.28
CA ALA A 34 -28.14 -38.75 3.77
C ALA A 34 -28.36 -39.82 4.86
N ALA A 35 -27.82 -39.57 6.06
CA ALA A 35 -27.98 -40.48 7.21
C ALA A 35 -29.46 -40.61 7.63
N ILE A 36 -30.19 -39.49 7.67
CA ILE A 36 -31.64 -39.48 7.97
C ILE A 36 -32.40 -40.26 6.89
N ALA A 37 -32.08 -40.04 5.60
CA ALA A 37 -32.74 -40.75 4.51
C ALA A 37 -32.54 -42.29 4.60
N VAL A 38 -31.30 -42.71 4.90
CA VAL A 38 -31.02 -44.12 5.12
C VAL A 38 -31.77 -44.65 6.37
N GLY A 39 -31.79 -43.91 7.46
CA GLY A 39 -32.52 -44.25 8.68
C GLY A 39 -34.03 -44.43 8.42
N ILE A 40 -34.64 -43.50 7.67
CA ILE A 40 -36.05 -43.59 7.26
C ILE A 40 -36.31 -44.85 6.46
N VAL A 41 -35.46 -45.17 5.48
CA VAL A 41 -35.62 -46.40 4.67
C VAL A 41 -35.54 -47.67 5.53
N VAL A 42 -34.52 -47.70 6.43
CA VAL A 42 -34.37 -48.84 7.36
C VAL A 42 -35.60 -48.99 8.28
N GLU A 43 -36.04 -47.86 8.85
CA GLU A 43 -37.20 -47.86 9.75
C GLU A 43 -38.48 -48.30 9.05
N VAL A 44 -38.73 -47.79 7.84
CA VAL A 44 -39.87 -48.20 7.02
C VAL A 44 -39.84 -49.72 6.74
N VAL A 45 -38.68 -50.27 6.39
CA VAL A 45 -38.50 -51.73 6.11
C VAL A 45 -38.66 -52.56 7.37
N VAL A 46 -38.19 -52.06 8.54
CA VAL A 46 -38.34 -52.84 9.79
C VAL A 46 -39.76 -52.75 10.34
N MET A 47 -40.38 -51.60 10.36
CA MET A 47 -41.67 -51.39 10.99
C MET A 47 -42.83 -52.00 10.24
N TYR A 48 -42.87 -51.89 8.90
CA TYR A 48 -44.03 -52.35 8.14
C TYR A 48 -43.92 -53.85 7.74
N PRO A 49 -42.87 -54.32 7.04
CA PRO A 49 -42.78 -55.70 6.66
C PRO A 49 -42.43 -56.68 7.79
N ILE A 50 -41.63 -56.24 8.78
CA ILE A 50 -41.10 -57.14 9.82
C ILE A 50 -41.96 -57.08 11.10
N GLN A 51 -42.28 -55.87 11.60
CA GLN A 51 -43.00 -55.69 12.89
C GLN A 51 -44.50 -55.51 12.74
N HIS A 52 -45.03 -55.32 11.53
CA HIS A 52 -46.45 -55.12 11.24
C HIS A 52 -47.12 -54.01 12.05
N HIS A 53 -46.41 -52.92 12.37
CA HIS A 53 -46.93 -51.77 13.12
C HIS A 53 -48.04 -51.04 12.35
N ARG A 54 -48.91 -50.32 13.10
CA ARG A 54 -49.94 -49.48 12.49
C ARG A 54 -49.30 -48.30 11.80
N TYR A 55 -49.86 -47.88 10.68
CA TYR A 55 -49.36 -46.80 9.83
C TYR A 55 -49.15 -45.47 10.59
N ARG A 56 -50.02 -45.14 11.55
CA ARG A 56 -49.90 -43.90 12.37
C ARG A 56 -48.65 -43.91 13.26
N ASP A 57 -48.43 -44.99 13.95
CA ASP A 57 -47.26 -45.10 14.89
C ASP A 57 -45.92 -45.02 14.14
N GLY A 58 -45.92 -45.50 12.89
CA GLY A 58 -44.77 -45.37 12.01
C GLY A 58 -44.49 -43.93 11.55
N ILE A 59 -45.53 -43.16 11.25
CA ILE A 59 -45.38 -41.77 10.85
C ILE A 59 -44.81 -40.92 12.01
N ASP A 60 -45.28 -41.15 13.23
CA ASP A 60 -44.79 -40.38 14.39
C ASP A 60 -43.31 -40.65 14.64
N ASN A 61 -42.82 -41.87 14.53
CA ASN A 61 -41.43 -42.24 14.65
C ASN A 61 -40.57 -41.62 13.54
N LEU A 62 -41.04 -41.69 12.29
CA LEU A 62 -40.34 -41.07 11.15
C LEU A 62 -40.24 -39.56 11.29
N LEU A 63 -41.27 -38.88 11.83
CA LEU A 63 -41.20 -37.44 12.11
C LEU A 63 -40.22 -37.12 13.22
N VAL A 64 -40.15 -37.93 14.27
CA VAL A 64 -39.17 -37.77 15.35
C VAL A 64 -37.73 -37.92 14.80
N LEU A 65 -37.49 -38.93 13.97
CA LEU A 65 -36.20 -39.16 13.30
C LEU A 65 -35.81 -37.98 12.38
N LEU A 66 -36.78 -37.47 11.61
CA LEU A 66 -36.55 -36.31 10.72
C LEU A 66 -36.23 -35.07 11.50
N ILE A 67 -37.01 -34.72 12.51
CA ILE A 67 -36.80 -33.50 13.31
C ILE A 67 -35.54 -33.61 14.17
N GLY A 68 -35.31 -34.75 14.83
CA GLY A 68 -34.15 -34.97 15.70
C GLY A 68 -32.81 -35.04 14.94
N GLY A 69 -32.85 -35.48 13.68
CA GLY A 69 -31.66 -35.61 12.86
C GLY A 69 -31.16 -34.30 12.22
N ILE A 70 -31.96 -33.23 12.19
CA ILE A 70 -31.56 -31.98 11.62
C ILE A 70 -30.79 -31.14 12.67
N PRO A 71 -29.51 -30.78 12.44
CA PRO A 71 -28.71 -30.01 13.40
C PRO A 71 -29.10 -28.52 13.39
N ILE A 72 -30.28 -28.16 13.86
CA ILE A 72 -30.85 -26.81 13.84
C ILE A 72 -30.04 -25.83 14.66
N ALA A 73 -29.47 -26.25 15.77
CA ALA A 73 -28.70 -25.40 16.68
C ALA A 73 -27.35 -24.93 16.10
N MET A 74 -26.74 -25.73 15.21
CA MET A 74 -25.37 -25.49 14.74
C MET A 74 -25.21 -24.19 13.94
N PRO A 75 -26.04 -23.84 12.93
CA PRO A 75 -25.95 -22.58 12.22
C PRO A 75 -26.20 -21.38 13.12
N THR A 76 -27.11 -21.53 14.10
CA THR A 76 -27.44 -20.45 15.04
C THR A 76 -26.28 -20.15 15.98
N VAL A 77 -25.69 -21.14 16.61
CA VAL A 77 -24.50 -21.00 17.49
C VAL A 77 -23.37 -20.35 16.73
N LEU A 78 -23.10 -20.79 15.48
CA LEU A 78 -22.07 -20.21 14.64
C LEU A 78 -22.33 -18.73 14.35
N SER A 79 -23.53 -18.39 13.94
CA SER A 79 -23.88 -16.99 13.64
C SER A 79 -23.72 -16.08 14.87
N VAL A 80 -24.12 -16.54 16.05
CA VAL A 80 -23.93 -15.79 17.31
C VAL A 80 -22.44 -15.64 17.65
N THR A 81 -21.67 -16.71 17.53
CA THR A 81 -20.24 -16.68 17.81
C THR A 81 -19.49 -15.72 16.87
N MET A 82 -19.81 -15.75 15.57
CA MET A 82 -19.25 -14.80 14.60
C MET A 82 -19.68 -13.35 14.88
N ALA A 83 -20.93 -13.13 15.28
CA ALA A 83 -21.41 -11.81 15.66
C ALA A 83 -20.66 -11.24 16.88
N ILE A 84 -20.42 -12.07 17.90
CA ILE A 84 -19.62 -11.69 19.08
C ILE A 84 -18.18 -11.38 18.66
N GLY A 85 -17.58 -12.21 17.80
CA GLY A 85 -16.24 -11.97 17.24
C GLY A 85 -16.16 -10.66 16.48
N SER A 86 -17.12 -10.38 15.60
CA SER A 86 -17.23 -9.12 14.87
C SER A 86 -17.34 -7.90 15.79
N HIS A 87 -18.15 -8.02 16.82
CA HIS A 87 -18.29 -6.95 17.81
C HIS A 87 -16.99 -6.65 18.56
N ARG A 88 -16.25 -7.70 18.99
CA ARG A 88 -14.94 -7.55 19.63
C ARG A 88 -13.91 -6.90 18.70
N LEU A 89 -13.88 -7.28 17.43
CA LEU A 89 -13.01 -6.65 16.43
C LEU A 89 -13.37 -5.18 16.21
N ALA A 90 -14.67 -4.86 16.14
CA ALA A 90 -15.15 -3.49 15.98
C ALA A 90 -14.74 -2.59 17.16
N THR A 91 -14.74 -3.10 18.40
CA THR A 91 -14.27 -2.33 19.57
C THR A 91 -12.77 -2.01 19.52
N GLN A 92 -12.00 -2.77 18.74
CA GLN A 92 -10.58 -2.53 18.49
C GLN A 92 -10.32 -1.76 17.17
N GLY A 93 -11.36 -1.21 16.56
CA GLY A 93 -11.25 -0.42 15.33
C GLY A 93 -11.24 -1.22 14.03
N ALA A 94 -11.39 -2.55 14.08
CA ALA A 94 -11.45 -3.41 12.92
C ALA A 94 -12.90 -3.73 12.52
N ILE A 95 -13.39 -3.15 11.43
CA ILE A 95 -14.76 -3.34 10.94
C ILE A 95 -14.76 -4.47 9.90
N THR A 96 -15.48 -5.55 10.21
CA THR A 96 -15.63 -6.68 9.30
C THR A 96 -16.83 -6.48 8.39
N LYS A 97 -16.62 -6.54 7.07
CA LYS A 97 -17.69 -6.46 6.06
C LYS A 97 -18.46 -7.80 5.95
N ARG A 98 -17.79 -8.92 6.15
CA ARG A 98 -18.37 -10.26 6.10
C ARG A 98 -18.06 -11.02 7.38
N MET A 99 -19.05 -11.75 7.92
CA MET A 99 -18.85 -12.59 9.09
C MET A 99 -17.85 -13.74 8.85
N THR A 100 -17.83 -14.28 7.62
CA THR A 100 -16.91 -15.35 7.21
C THR A 100 -15.44 -14.90 7.20
N ALA A 101 -15.17 -13.59 7.07
CA ALA A 101 -13.81 -13.06 7.11
C ALA A 101 -13.12 -13.31 8.47
N ILE A 102 -13.89 -13.39 9.56
CA ILE A 102 -13.34 -13.66 10.90
C ILE A 102 -12.76 -15.08 10.95
N GLU A 103 -13.45 -16.03 10.35
CA GLU A 103 -13.02 -17.41 10.25
C GLU A 103 -11.78 -17.55 9.36
N GLU A 104 -11.81 -16.90 8.19
CA GLU A 104 -10.69 -16.90 7.25
C GLU A 104 -9.44 -16.30 7.90
N MET A 105 -9.57 -15.21 8.68
CA MET A 105 -8.48 -14.60 9.43
C MET A 105 -7.95 -15.51 10.55
N ALA A 106 -8.83 -16.28 11.21
CA ALA A 106 -8.41 -17.22 12.24
C ALA A 106 -7.54 -18.36 11.70
N GLY A 107 -7.71 -18.72 10.41
CA GLY A 107 -6.90 -19.73 9.71
C GLY A 107 -5.74 -19.15 8.89
N MET A 108 -5.43 -17.86 9.05
CA MET A 108 -4.39 -17.19 8.28
C MET A 108 -3.00 -17.73 8.63
N THR A 109 -2.24 -18.13 7.61
CA THR A 109 -0.86 -18.60 7.75
C THR A 109 0.16 -17.60 7.23
N VAL A 110 -0.26 -16.68 6.36
CA VAL A 110 0.60 -15.66 5.75
C VAL A 110 -0.11 -14.31 5.75
N LEU A 111 0.55 -13.29 6.28
CA LEU A 111 0.14 -11.90 6.22
C LEU A 111 1.00 -11.16 5.21
N CYS A 112 0.38 -10.68 4.13
CA CYS A 112 1.03 -9.80 3.16
C CYS A 112 0.73 -8.34 3.51
N SER A 113 1.75 -7.58 3.87
CA SER A 113 1.61 -6.16 4.25
C SER A 113 2.25 -5.26 3.21
N ASP A 114 1.57 -4.18 2.83
CA ASP A 114 2.18 -3.10 2.06
C ASP A 114 3.18 -2.34 2.94
N LYS A 115 4.26 -1.84 2.32
CA LYS A 115 5.29 -1.08 3.01
C LYS A 115 4.80 0.33 3.33
N THR A 116 4.46 1.09 2.30
CA THR A 116 4.27 2.55 2.39
C THR A 116 2.89 2.90 2.93
N GLY A 117 2.83 3.64 4.03
CA GLY A 117 1.58 4.03 4.67
C GLY A 117 0.93 2.95 5.54
N THR A 118 1.47 1.71 5.53
CA THR A 118 1.02 0.60 6.38
C THR A 118 2.08 0.27 7.44
N LEU A 119 3.24 -0.20 7.03
CA LEU A 119 4.38 -0.45 7.94
C LEU A 119 5.17 0.83 8.22
N THR A 120 5.05 1.84 7.39
CA THR A 120 5.67 3.15 7.52
C THR A 120 4.62 4.23 7.73
N VAL A 121 5.06 5.40 8.23
CA VAL A 121 4.16 6.52 8.57
C VAL A 121 3.66 7.25 7.32
N ASN A 122 4.26 7.01 6.14
CA ASN A 122 4.07 7.79 4.91
C ASN A 122 4.36 9.29 5.12
N LYS A 123 5.28 9.57 6.03
CA LYS A 123 5.77 10.93 6.31
C LYS A 123 7.25 10.99 5.96
N LEU A 124 7.51 11.40 4.73
CA LEU A 124 8.88 11.48 4.24
C LEU A 124 9.70 12.50 5.02
N SER A 125 10.94 12.17 5.28
CA SER A 125 11.94 13.05 5.86
C SER A 125 13.21 12.98 5.04
N VAL A 126 14.04 14.01 5.14
CA VAL A 126 15.34 14.10 4.50
C VAL A 126 16.41 14.26 5.56
N ASP A 127 17.46 13.46 5.49
CA ASP A 127 18.63 13.64 6.34
C ASP A 127 19.59 14.63 5.66
N ARG A 128 19.74 15.82 6.24
CA ARG A 128 20.64 16.88 5.74
C ARG A 128 22.08 16.41 5.62
N GLY A 129 22.53 15.55 6.52
CA GLY A 129 23.91 15.03 6.54
C GLY A 129 24.24 14.06 5.40
N LEU A 130 23.22 13.62 4.68
CA LEU A 130 23.36 12.67 3.57
C LEU A 130 23.10 13.29 2.20
N ILE A 131 22.85 14.62 2.14
CA ILE A 131 22.67 15.32 0.86
C ILE A 131 23.99 15.31 0.10
N GLU A 132 23.97 14.79 -1.11
CA GLU A 132 25.15 14.79 -2.01
C GLU A 132 25.01 15.90 -3.04
N ILE A 133 26.02 16.80 -3.05
CA ILE A 133 26.04 18.01 -3.89
C ILE A 133 27.05 17.86 -5.00
N PHE A 134 26.61 18.08 -6.25
CA PHE A 134 27.42 17.95 -7.46
C PHE A 134 27.77 19.32 -8.05
N ALA A 135 26.99 20.34 -7.76
CA ALA A 135 27.20 21.71 -8.23
C ALA A 135 28.23 22.44 -7.36
N LYS A 136 29.18 23.13 -7.98
CA LYS A 136 30.16 23.94 -7.24
C LYS A 136 29.52 25.21 -6.67
N GLY A 137 29.88 25.56 -5.44
CA GLY A 137 29.43 26.79 -4.80
C GLY A 137 27.98 26.76 -4.29
N VAL A 138 27.37 25.59 -4.19
CA VAL A 138 26.04 25.38 -3.61
C VAL A 138 26.21 24.65 -2.28
N ASP A 139 25.50 25.07 -1.26
CA ASP A 139 25.46 24.38 0.03
C ASP A 139 24.13 23.59 0.22
N ALA A 140 24.01 22.86 1.33
CA ALA A 140 22.87 22.04 1.60
C ALA A 140 21.57 22.86 1.80
N ASP A 141 21.70 24.08 2.36
CA ASP A 141 20.54 24.95 2.60
C ASP A 141 20.00 25.51 1.28
N GLU A 142 20.90 25.88 0.35
CA GLU A 142 20.51 26.27 -1.01
C GLU A 142 19.84 25.11 -1.77
N VAL A 143 20.35 23.88 -1.63
CA VAL A 143 19.71 22.69 -2.23
C VAL A 143 18.29 22.51 -1.73
N ILE A 144 18.09 22.61 -0.41
CA ILE A 144 16.77 22.49 0.22
C ILE A 144 15.83 23.59 -0.28
N LEU A 145 16.32 24.82 -0.35
CA LEU A 145 15.57 25.95 -0.86
C LEU A 145 15.14 25.76 -2.32
N LEU A 146 16.05 25.27 -3.19
CA LEU A 146 15.74 24.95 -4.58
C LEU A 146 14.69 23.84 -4.69
N ALA A 147 14.83 22.77 -3.90
CA ALA A 147 13.86 21.68 -3.86
C ALA A 147 12.49 22.17 -3.36
N ALA A 148 12.45 23.01 -2.34
CA ALA A 148 11.23 23.60 -1.80
C ALA A 148 10.57 24.57 -2.79
N ARG A 149 11.34 25.35 -3.55
CA ARG A 149 10.82 26.20 -4.65
C ARG A 149 10.12 25.38 -5.71
N ALA A 150 10.64 24.19 -6.05
CA ALA A 150 10.00 23.26 -7.00
C ALA A 150 8.85 22.44 -6.38
N SER A 151 8.40 22.74 -5.18
CA SER A 151 7.36 22.04 -4.43
C SER A 151 6.12 22.90 -4.22
N ARG A 152 4.95 22.25 -4.09
CA ARG A 152 3.67 22.88 -3.73
C ARG A 152 2.95 22.07 -2.66
N VAL A 153 2.75 22.68 -1.49
CA VAL A 153 2.08 22.04 -0.33
C VAL A 153 0.59 21.86 -0.58
N GLU A 154 -0.02 22.71 -1.41
CA GLU A 154 -1.45 22.68 -1.74
C GLU A 154 -1.87 21.36 -2.41
N ASN A 155 -0.95 20.68 -3.07
CA ASN A 155 -1.21 19.40 -3.74
C ASN A 155 -1.21 18.21 -2.78
N GLN A 156 -0.90 18.40 -1.49
CA GLN A 156 -0.81 17.36 -0.45
C GLN A 156 0.13 16.19 -0.83
N ASP A 157 1.12 16.44 -1.68
CA ASP A 157 2.13 15.45 -2.03
C ASP A 157 3.14 15.30 -0.88
N ALA A 158 3.44 14.06 -0.49
CA ALA A 158 4.31 13.77 0.64
C ALA A 158 5.77 14.23 0.41
N ILE A 159 6.24 14.21 -0.85
CA ILE A 159 7.58 14.69 -1.22
C ILE A 159 7.62 16.22 -1.11
N ASP A 160 6.59 16.90 -1.64
CA ASP A 160 6.48 18.35 -1.59
C ASP A 160 6.41 18.85 -0.14
N ALA A 161 5.59 18.19 0.68
CA ALA A 161 5.49 18.50 2.10
C ALA A 161 6.81 18.26 2.85
N ALA A 162 7.56 17.21 2.52
CA ALA A 162 8.86 16.93 3.11
C ALA A 162 9.89 18.01 2.74
N MET A 163 9.94 18.44 1.47
CA MET A 163 10.89 19.48 1.03
C MET A 163 10.62 20.82 1.70
N VAL A 164 9.37 21.27 1.69
CA VAL A 164 8.99 22.54 2.33
C VAL A 164 9.14 22.46 3.85
N GLY A 165 8.85 21.31 4.46
CA GLY A 165 9.01 21.08 5.90
C GLY A 165 10.46 21.08 6.40
N MET A 166 11.46 21.06 5.50
CA MET A 166 12.86 21.21 5.86
C MET A 166 13.28 22.67 6.05
N LEU A 167 12.50 23.63 5.55
CA LEU A 167 12.70 25.05 5.79
C LEU A 167 12.23 25.40 7.20
N GLY A 168 12.86 26.43 7.80
CA GLY A 168 12.43 26.96 9.10
C GLY A 168 11.04 27.59 9.04
N ASP A 169 10.76 28.31 7.95
CA ASP A 169 9.44 28.85 7.60
C ASP A 169 9.09 28.41 6.16
N PRO A 170 7.94 27.77 5.92
CA PRO A 170 7.47 27.44 4.58
C PRO A 170 7.43 28.62 3.58
N ARG A 171 7.32 29.83 4.08
CA ARG A 171 7.30 31.07 3.28
C ARG A 171 8.63 31.34 2.61
N GLU A 172 9.75 30.92 3.20
CA GLU A 172 11.10 31.08 2.64
C GLU A 172 11.20 30.51 1.22
N ALA A 173 10.44 29.46 0.91
CA ALA A 173 10.41 28.89 -0.44
C ALA A 173 9.96 29.91 -1.52
N ARG A 174 9.21 30.93 -1.13
CA ARG A 174 8.66 31.97 -2.03
C ARG A 174 9.23 33.36 -1.77
N ASP A 175 10.03 33.49 -0.74
CA ASP A 175 10.64 34.77 -0.41
C ASP A 175 11.71 35.17 -1.44
N GLY A 176 11.76 36.43 -1.78
CA GLY A 176 12.70 37.00 -2.75
C GLY A 176 12.50 36.55 -4.22
N ILE A 177 11.39 35.89 -4.55
CA ILE A 177 11.08 35.49 -5.90
C ILE A 177 9.67 35.87 -6.35
N GLN A 178 9.51 36.07 -7.67
CA GLN A 178 8.22 36.19 -8.32
C GLN A 178 7.99 34.93 -9.16
N GLU A 179 6.98 34.15 -8.84
CA GLU A 179 6.61 32.97 -9.63
C GLU A 179 6.10 33.38 -11.01
N VAL A 180 6.55 32.67 -12.04
CA VAL A 180 6.11 32.88 -13.42
C VAL A 180 5.30 31.68 -13.93
N HIS A 181 5.82 30.47 -13.74
CA HIS A 181 5.16 29.24 -14.21
C HIS A 181 5.57 28.04 -13.36
N PHE A 182 4.58 27.29 -12.92
CA PHE A 182 4.79 26.02 -12.23
C PHE A 182 4.37 24.86 -13.12
N LEU A 183 5.27 23.90 -13.33
CA LEU A 183 5.01 22.63 -13.98
C LEU A 183 4.66 21.59 -12.88
N PRO A 184 3.39 21.16 -12.79
CA PRO A 184 2.99 20.16 -11.80
C PRO A 184 3.59 18.79 -12.11
N PHE A 185 3.56 17.89 -11.13
CA PHE A 185 4.04 16.53 -11.29
C PHE A 185 3.28 15.80 -12.40
N ASN A 186 4.03 15.22 -13.33
CA ASN A 186 3.52 14.36 -14.38
C ASN A 186 4.14 12.96 -14.22
N PRO A 187 3.33 11.87 -14.15
CA PRO A 187 3.85 10.50 -14.03
C PRO A 187 4.75 10.05 -15.19
N VAL A 188 4.67 10.69 -16.36
CA VAL A 188 5.54 10.41 -17.52
C VAL A 188 6.90 11.06 -17.30
N ASP A 189 6.92 12.36 -17.02
CA ASP A 189 8.15 13.14 -16.84
C ASP A 189 8.77 12.94 -15.45
N LYS A 190 7.99 12.46 -14.48
CA LYS A 190 8.38 12.18 -13.08
C LYS A 190 9.15 13.32 -12.42
N ARG A 191 8.77 14.55 -12.70
CA ARG A 191 9.40 15.76 -12.18
C ARG A 191 8.38 16.88 -11.99
N THR A 192 8.74 17.87 -11.14
CA THR A 192 8.10 19.16 -11.02
C THR A 192 9.10 20.25 -11.40
N ALA A 193 8.64 21.42 -11.81
CA ALA A 193 9.52 22.55 -12.05
C ALA A 193 8.83 23.88 -11.73
N LEU A 194 9.62 24.88 -11.31
CA LEU A 194 9.20 26.26 -11.12
C LEU A 194 10.08 27.18 -11.94
N THR A 195 9.48 28.04 -12.74
CA THR A 195 10.14 29.19 -13.37
C THR A 195 9.81 30.43 -12.55
N TYR A 196 10.83 31.19 -12.15
CA TYR A 196 10.68 32.37 -11.32
C TYR A 196 11.65 33.47 -11.69
N ILE A 197 11.35 34.69 -11.23
CA ILE A 197 12.19 35.85 -11.35
C ILE A 197 12.76 36.13 -9.96
N SER A 198 14.07 36.30 -9.83
CA SER A 198 14.72 36.78 -8.64
C SER A 198 14.42 38.26 -8.46
N VAL A 199 13.86 38.65 -7.31
CA VAL A 199 13.50 40.05 -7.05
C VAL A 199 14.76 40.92 -6.86
N ALA A 200 15.87 40.32 -6.44
CA ALA A 200 17.11 41.02 -6.15
C ALA A 200 17.78 41.60 -7.42
N ASP A 201 17.79 40.85 -8.50
CA ASP A 201 18.54 41.19 -9.73
C ASP A 201 17.70 41.10 -11.02
N GLY A 202 16.44 40.69 -10.94
CA GLY A 202 15.55 40.57 -12.08
C GLY A 202 15.94 39.45 -13.05
N THR A 203 16.76 38.49 -12.62
CA THR A 203 17.18 37.34 -13.42
C THR A 203 16.11 36.27 -13.39
N TRP A 204 16.00 35.54 -14.51
CA TRP A 204 15.05 34.45 -14.63
C TRP A 204 15.73 33.12 -14.41
N HIS A 205 15.14 32.33 -13.54
CA HIS A 205 15.64 31.03 -13.17
C HIS A 205 14.55 29.96 -13.32
N ARG A 206 14.99 28.75 -13.51
CA ARG A 206 14.12 27.57 -13.46
C ARG A 206 14.76 26.52 -12.57
N VAL A 207 13.98 25.94 -11.69
CA VAL A 207 14.38 24.83 -10.83
C VAL A 207 13.48 23.63 -11.09
N SER A 208 14.05 22.44 -11.11
CA SER A 208 13.31 21.20 -11.26
C SER A 208 13.75 20.19 -10.23
N LYS A 209 12.81 19.40 -9.70
CA LYS A 209 13.08 18.24 -8.88
C LYS A 209 12.31 17.03 -9.40
N GLY A 210 12.87 15.84 -9.24
CA GLY A 210 12.21 14.63 -9.73
C GLY A 210 13.06 13.38 -9.58
N ALA A 211 12.66 12.33 -10.30
CA ALA A 211 13.41 11.09 -10.36
C ALA A 211 14.83 11.34 -10.91
N PRO A 212 15.88 10.79 -10.31
CA PRO A 212 17.25 11.07 -10.69
C PRO A 212 17.52 10.84 -12.18
N GLU A 213 17.02 9.76 -12.76
CA GLU A 213 17.21 9.41 -14.15
C GLU A 213 16.63 10.49 -15.10
N GLN A 214 15.46 11.03 -14.73
CA GLN A 214 14.80 12.07 -15.52
C GLN A 214 15.54 13.42 -15.42
N ILE A 215 16.05 13.74 -14.25
CA ILE A 215 16.82 14.97 -14.01
C ILE A 215 18.21 14.87 -14.67
N MET A 216 18.85 13.71 -14.63
CA MET A 216 20.13 13.48 -15.36
C MET A 216 19.93 13.64 -16.88
N ALA A 217 18.86 13.05 -17.44
CA ALA A 217 18.53 13.19 -18.86
C ALA A 217 18.25 14.66 -19.22
N LEU A 218 17.53 15.40 -18.34
CA LEU A 218 17.27 16.82 -18.52
C LEU A 218 18.53 17.67 -18.55
N CYS A 219 19.53 17.31 -17.73
CA CYS A 219 20.82 18.01 -17.63
C CYS A 219 21.82 17.57 -18.70
N SER A 220 21.54 16.53 -19.48
CA SER A 220 22.51 15.92 -20.41
C SER A 220 23.87 15.68 -19.73
N CYS A 221 23.83 15.07 -18.55
CA CYS A 221 25.02 14.85 -17.72
C CYS A 221 26.09 14.05 -18.50
N SER A 222 27.36 14.43 -18.30
CA SER A 222 28.48 13.62 -18.81
C SER A 222 28.53 12.25 -18.10
N ASP A 223 29.12 11.27 -18.76
CA ASP A 223 29.24 9.90 -18.22
C ASP A 223 29.91 9.89 -16.83
N ASP A 224 30.95 10.71 -16.61
CA ASP A 224 31.62 10.82 -15.31
C ASP A 224 30.69 11.32 -14.17
N VAL A 225 29.76 12.21 -14.48
CA VAL A 225 28.76 12.69 -13.51
C VAL A 225 27.68 11.66 -13.32
N ALA A 226 27.22 11.03 -14.39
CA ALA A 226 26.22 9.98 -14.35
C ALA A 226 26.67 8.79 -13.49
N ASP A 227 27.91 8.32 -13.66
CA ASP A 227 28.48 7.24 -12.86
C ASP A 227 28.53 7.56 -11.38
N LYS A 228 28.94 8.78 -11.02
CA LYS A 228 28.94 9.25 -9.62
C LYS A 228 27.54 9.32 -9.05
N VAL A 229 26.57 9.82 -9.81
CA VAL A 229 25.16 9.90 -9.40
C VAL A 229 24.61 8.50 -9.18
N HIS A 230 24.88 7.55 -10.08
CA HIS A 230 24.44 6.16 -9.93
C HIS A 230 25.06 5.50 -8.70
N ALA A 231 26.35 5.69 -8.44
CA ALA A 231 27.01 5.15 -7.25
C ALA A 231 26.35 5.67 -5.94
N VAL A 232 25.92 6.94 -5.90
CA VAL A 232 25.21 7.50 -4.76
C VAL A 232 23.78 6.95 -4.64
N ILE A 233 23.09 6.77 -5.77
CA ILE A 233 21.74 6.17 -5.80
C ILE A 233 21.81 4.74 -5.24
N ASP A 234 22.78 3.94 -5.66
CA ASP A 234 22.98 2.56 -5.17
C ASP A 234 23.26 2.56 -3.66
N LYS A 235 24.14 3.44 -3.18
CA LYS A 235 24.43 3.61 -1.75
C LYS A 235 23.17 4.00 -0.93
N TYR A 236 22.31 4.84 -1.48
CA TYR A 236 21.04 5.16 -0.84
C TYR A 236 20.07 3.97 -0.87
N ALA A 237 20.00 3.27 -1.98
CA ALA A 237 19.14 2.09 -2.13
C ALA A 237 19.52 0.97 -1.16
N GLU A 238 20.82 0.70 -0.96
CA GLU A 238 21.31 -0.26 0.05
C GLU A 238 20.85 0.07 1.46
N ARG A 239 20.68 1.36 1.77
CA ARG A 239 20.16 1.86 3.05
C ARG A 239 18.63 1.98 3.09
N GLY A 240 17.93 1.55 2.05
CA GLY A 240 16.47 1.63 1.94
C GLY A 240 15.93 3.05 1.72
N LEU A 241 16.81 4.00 1.33
CA LEU A 241 16.45 5.38 1.04
C LEU A 241 16.00 5.52 -0.41
N ARG A 242 15.09 6.47 -0.67
CA ARG A 242 14.74 6.89 -2.03
C ARG A 242 15.55 8.12 -2.42
N SER A 243 15.91 8.23 -3.69
CA SER A 243 16.66 9.36 -4.21
C SER A 243 15.73 10.35 -4.91
N LEU A 244 15.90 11.64 -4.63
CA LEU A 244 15.29 12.74 -5.34
C LEU A 244 16.40 13.66 -5.87
N ALA A 245 16.36 13.97 -7.16
CA ALA A 245 17.34 14.86 -7.77
C ALA A 245 16.81 16.28 -7.91
N VAL A 246 17.72 17.26 -7.86
CA VAL A 246 17.45 18.68 -8.07
C VAL A 246 18.36 19.22 -9.16
N ALA A 247 17.78 20.01 -10.06
CA ALA A 247 18.51 20.73 -11.11
C ALA A 247 18.05 22.19 -11.16
N ARG A 248 18.94 23.06 -11.63
CA ARG A 248 18.66 24.48 -11.87
C ARG A 248 19.07 24.88 -13.28
N GLN A 249 18.49 25.99 -13.77
CA GLN A 249 18.74 26.55 -15.08
C GLN A 249 18.55 28.07 -15.04
N GLU A 250 19.38 28.82 -15.74
CA GLU A 250 19.12 30.22 -16.03
C GLU A 250 18.30 30.35 -17.31
N VAL A 251 17.42 31.36 -17.38
CA VAL A 251 16.54 31.62 -18.52
C VAL A 251 16.81 33.01 -19.07
N PRO A 252 17.90 33.21 -19.83
CA PRO A 252 18.33 34.54 -20.30
C PRO A 252 17.31 35.20 -21.24
N GLU A 253 16.50 34.41 -21.96
CA GLU A 253 15.48 34.92 -22.89
C GLU A 253 14.27 35.54 -22.18
N LYS A 254 14.18 35.40 -20.86
CA LYS A 254 13.10 35.96 -20.02
C LYS A 254 11.69 35.58 -20.51
N ARG A 255 11.52 34.35 -20.93
CA ARG A 255 10.24 33.81 -21.42
C ARG A 255 9.99 32.43 -20.80
N LYS A 256 8.74 32.19 -20.35
CA LYS A 256 8.35 30.91 -19.73
C LYS A 256 8.51 29.70 -20.65
N ASP A 257 8.33 29.88 -21.95
CA ASP A 257 8.33 28.82 -22.95
C ASP A 257 9.68 28.68 -23.68
N SER A 258 10.71 29.44 -23.26
CA SER A 258 12.05 29.32 -23.85
C SER A 258 12.75 28.04 -23.42
N PRO A 259 13.66 27.50 -24.22
CA PRO A 259 14.49 26.36 -23.82
C PRO A 259 15.38 26.69 -22.61
N GLY A 260 15.76 27.97 -22.46
CA GLY A 260 16.70 28.46 -21.46
C GLY A 260 18.15 28.06 -21.71
N GLY A 261 19.04 28.37 -20.79
CA GLY A 261 20.42 27.91 -20.79
C GLY A 261 20.54 26.41 -20.49
N PRO A 262 21.76 25.88 -20.37
CA PRO A 262 21.95 24.47 -20.01
C PRO A 262 21.45 24.22 -18.58
N TRP A 263 20.81 23.07 -18.37
CA TRP A 263 20.47 22.60 -17.04
C TRP A 263 21.71 22.14 -16.29
N GLN A 264 21.82 22.54 -15.04
CA GLN A 264 22.86 22.11 -14.12
C GLN A 264 22.29 21.11 -13.12
N PHE A 265 22.86 19.91 -13.07
CA PHE A 265 22.57 18.95 -12.00
C PHE A 265 23.13 19.46 -10.69
N VAL A 266 22.27 19.63 -9.68
CA VAL A 266 22.68 20.27 -8.42
C VAL A 266 22.99 19.23 -7.36
N SER A 267 22.06 18.33 -7.08
CA SER A 267 22.18 17.45 -5.93
C SER A 267 21.27 16.23 -5.98
N LEU A 268 21.59 15.26 -5.10
CA LEU A 268 20.72 14.17 -4.71
C LEU A 268 20.31 14.34 -3.24
N LEU A 269 19.02 14.20 -2.99
CA LEU A 269 18.39 14.23 -1.67
C LEU A 269 17.92 12.83 -1.29
N PRO A 270 18.34 12.27 -0.15
CA PRO A 270 17.84 11.00 0.35
C PRO A 270 16.48 11.19 1.02
N LEU A 271 15.47 10.48 0.57
CA LEU A 271 14.14 10.44 1.17
C LEU A 271 13.97 9.18 2.01
N PHE A 272 13.61 9.35 3.24
CA PHE A 272 13.36 8.28 4.20
C PHE A 272 11.90 8.31 4.65
N ASP A 273 11.25 7.17 4.59
CA ASP A 273 9.90 6.97 5.13
C ASP A 273 10.04 6.11 6.41
N PRO A 274 9.99 6.73 7.60
CA PRO A 274 10.25 6.02 8.85
C PRO A 274 9.21 4.92 9.11
N PRO A 275 9.64 3.76 9.64
CA PRO A 275 8.70 2.75 10.09
C PRO A 275 7.83 3.30 11.23
N ARG A 276 6.62 2.81 11.34
CA ARG A 276 5.76 3.11 12.48
C ARG A 276 6.36 2.49 13.74
N HIS A 277 6.17 3.16 14.87
CA HIS A 277 6.71 2.73 16.17
C HIS A 277 6.19 1.35 16.61
N ASP A 278 4.99 0.96 16.15
CA ASP A 278 4.29 -0.28 16.49
C ASP A 278 4.53 -1.43 15.48
N SER A 279 5.17 -1.16 14.34
CA SER A 279 5.33 -2.15 13.27
C SER A 279 6.18 -3.36 13.70
N ALA A 280 7.31 -3.13 14.39
CA ALA A 280 8.18 -4.21 14.83
C ALA A 280 7.48 -5.14 15.83
N GLU A 281 6.74 -4.57 16.79
CA GLU A 281 5.99 -5.35 17.78
C GLU A 281 4.84 -6.12 17.11
N THR A 282 4.14 -5.51 16.16
CA THR A 282 3.04 -6.14 15.43
C THR A 282 3.54 -7.33 14.62
N ILE A 283 4.67 -7.18 13.91
CA ILE A 283 5.29 -8.27 13.13
C ILE A 283 5.69 -9.40 14.06
N LYS A 284 6.36 -9.10 15.19
CA LYS A 284 6.75 -10.10 16.17
C LYS A 284 5.55 -10.88 16.71
N ARG A 285 4.47 -10.20 17.07
CA ARG A 285 3.23 -10.84 17.54
C ARG A 285 2.62 -11.75 16.46
N ALA A 286 2.65 -11.36 15.19
CA ALA A 286 2.17 -12.20 14.09
C ALA A 286 3.00 -13.49 13.96
N LEU A 287 4.34 -13.37 14.02
CA LEU A 287 5.26 -14.52 13.98
C LEU A 287 5.06 -15.44 15.20
N ASP A 288 4.90 -14.90 16.38
CA ASP A 288 4.64 -15.66 17.63
C ASP A 288 3.31 -16.45 17.55
N LEU A 289 2.34 -15.95 16.78
CA LEU A 289 1.07 -16.64 16.49
C LEU A 289 1.18 -17.66 15.34
N GLY A 290 2.37 -17.86 14.76
CA GLY A 290 2.60 -18.79 13.65
C GLY A 290 2.20 -18.22 12.29
N VAL A 291 2.00 -16.90 12.16
CA VAL A 291 1.67 -16.23 10.91
C VAL A 291 2.95 -15.68 10.27
N ASN A 292 3.31 -16.18 9.09
CA ASN A 292 4.43 -15.64 8.34
C ASN A 292 4.09 -14.25 7.77
N VAL A 293 4.98 -13.28 7.97
CA VAL A 293 4.80 -11.93 7.45
C VAL A 293 5.61 -11.75 6.18
N LYS A 294 4.97 -11.29 5.11
CA LYS A 294 5.60 -10.93 3.83
C LYS A 294 5.34 -9.46 3.55
N MET A 295 6.40 -8.69 3.27
CA MET A 295 6.26 -7.30 2.86
C MET A 295 6.12 -7.22 1.35
N ILE A 296 5.10 -6.51 0.87
CA ILE A 296 4.86 -6.23 -0.54
C ILE A 296 5.15 -4.74 -0.77
N THR A 297 6.00 -4.43 -1.75
CA THR A 297 6.26 -3.05 -2.14
C THR A 297 6.20 -2.92 -3.66
N GLY A 298 5.43 -1.94 -4.13
CA GLY A 298 5.30 -1.65 -5.56
C GLY A 298 6.44 -0.76 -6.05
N ARG A 299 7.51 -1.33 -6.54
CA ARG A 299 8.51 -0.59 -7.33
C ARG A 299 8.46 -1.06 -8.78
N ARG A 300 8.18 -0.17 -9.69
CA ARG A 300 7.85 -0.48 -11.09
C ARG A 300 9.06 -0.61 -12.02
N THR A 301 10.30 -0.53 -11.55
CA THR A 301 11.47 -0.48 -12.45
C THR A 301 12.66 -1.36 -12.11
N ASP A 302 12.67 -2.08 -10.96
CA ASP A 302 13.77 -2.98 -10.64
C ASP A 302 13.31 -4.38 -10.20
N TYR A 303 12.22 -4.88 -10.77
CA TYR A 303 11.65 -6.20 -10.44
C TYR A 303 12.58 -7.37 -10.79
N ASP A 304 13.59 -7.18 -11.61
CA ASP A 304 14.49 -8.24 -12.03
C ASP A 304 15.77 -8.36 -11.18
N ARG A 305 16.08 -7.38 -10.31
CA ARG A 305 17.28 -7.42 -9.46
C ARG A 305 17.06 -7.76 -7.98
N PHE A 306 15.86 -7.61 -7.44
CA PHE A 306 15.56 -7.93 -6.04
C PHE A 306 14.40 -8.91 -5.91
N ARG A 307 14.59 -10.16 -6.36
CA ARG A 307 13.96 -11.32 -5.75
C ARG A 307 14.67 -11.61 -4.42
N GLY A 308 14.65 -10.66 -3.51
CA GLY A 308 15.06 -10.86 -2.15
C GLY A 308 13.84 -11.18 -1.32
N GLU A 309 13.65 -12.43 -0.94
CA GLU A 309 12.88 -12.77 0.23
C GLU A 309 13.55 -12.03 1.38
N VAL A 310 12.92 -10.99 1.90
CA VAL A 310 13.31 -10.44 3.19
C VAL A 310 12.74 -11.42 4.21
N SER A 311 13.50 -12.46 4.51
CA SER A 311 13.34 -13.15 5.79
C SER A 311 13.84 -12.18 6.84
N VAL A 312 12.96 -11.74 7.71
CA VAL A 312 13.35 -11.05 8.94
C VAL A 312 13.85 -12.15 9.87
N ASP A 313 15.19 -12.34 9.93
CA ASP A 313 15.85 -13.09 11.00
C ASP A 313 15.77 -12.28 12.29
#